data_eb8cb9692ff28ae8e62cfefcf825be57
#
_entry.id   eb8cb9692ff28ae8e62cfefcf825be57
#
_cell.length_a   1.000
_cell.length_b   1.000
_cell.length_c   1.000
_cell.angle_alpha   90.00
_cell.angle_beta   90.00
_cell.angle_gamma   90.00
#
_symmetry.space_group_name_H-M   'P 1'
#
loop_
_entity.id
_entity.type
_entity.pdbx_description
1 polymer ?
#
loop_
_entity_poly.entity_id
_entity_poly.type
_entity_poly.pdbx_seq_one_letter_code
_entity_poly.pdbx_strand_id
1 'polypeptide(L)'
;IHTAWTTGLKTPVVIYGPEGLASYWDAFLTSMEVDIALRIEDEGRKDLRSLVEIRTIDAGTVHDEQGLSVTAMRVEHPPLIDCFALRFAAGGREVVMSGDTAYLPALADFARGADLLLHEAMLGSALPALVARVGTDNDKLMQHLVRSHTTAEDAARIAAKAEVGALALNHLIPSDDLD
;
A
#
# COMPACT_ATOMS: atom_id res chain seq x y z
N ILE A 1 -12.72 -5.86 -4.83
CA ILE A 1 -13.17 -7.16 -5.35
C ILE A 1 -14.69 -7.22 -5.42
N HIS A 2 -15.43 -6.94 -4.33
CA HIS A 2 -16.90 -7.01 -4.31
C HIS A 2 -17.53 -6.17 -5.44
N THR A 3 -17.12 -4.91 -5.62
CA THR A 3 -17.59 -4.05 -6.72
C THR A 3 -17.32 -4.68 -8.09
N ALA A 4 -16.13 -5.24 -8.32
CA ALA A 4 -15.82 -5.93 -9.55
C ALA A 4 -16.72 -7.16 -9.75
N TRP A 5 -17.00 -7.91 -8.69
CA TRP A 5 -17.91 -9.05 -8.73
C TRP A 5 -19.35 -8.62 -9.03
N THR A 6 -19.85 -7.54 -8.43
CA THR A 6 -21.20 -7.02 -8.75
C THR A 6 -21.31 -6.49 -10.18
N THR A 7 -20.20 -6.13 -10.81
CA THR A 7 -20.14 -5.65 -12.20
C THR A 7 -19.67 -6.70 -13.21
N GLY A 8 -19.49 -7.96 -12.79
CA GLY A 8 -19.31 -9.06 -13.72
C GLY A 8 -18.01 -9.86 -13.62
N LEU A 9 -17.21 -9.73 -12.56
CA LEU A 9 -16.06 -10.59 -12.33
C LEU A 9 -16.51 -12.06 -12.20
N LYS A 10 -15.97 -12.93 -13.04
CA LYS A 10 -16.29 -14.38 -13.09
C LYS A 10 -15.04 -15.26 -12.99
N THR A 11 -13.87 -14.67 -13.10
CA THR A 11 -12.57 -15.37 -13.05
C THR A 11 -11.96 -15.31 -11.67
N PRO A 12 -11.22 -16.34 -11.25
CA PRO A 12 -10.46 -16.31 -9.99
C PRO A 12 -9.48 -15.14 -9.95
N VAL A 13 -9.30 -14.60 -8.76
CA VAL A 13 -8.36 -13.50 -8.46
C VAL A 13 -7.48 -13.93 -7.28
N VAL A 14 -6.17 -13.79 -7.44
CA VAL A 14 -5.21 -13.95 -6.34
C VAL A 14 -4.92 -12.56 -5.76
N ILE A 15 -5.02 -12.45 -4.44
CA ILE A 15 -4.71 -11.23 -3.69
C ILE A 15 -3.49 -11.51 -2.83
N TYR A 16 -2.45 -10.71 -3.02
CA TYR A 16 -1.25 -10.77 -2.21
C TYR A 16 -1.31 -9.68 -1.14
N GLY A 17 -1.02 -10.00 0.11
CA GLY A 17 -1.06 -9.02 1.19
C GLY A 17 -0.41 -9.49 2.49
N PRO A 18 -0.34 -8.60 3.49
CA PRO A 18 0.29 -8.91 4.77
C PRO A 18 -0.48 -9.98 5.55
N GLU A 19 0.14 -10.50 6.60
CA GLU A 19 -0.54 -11.35 7.57
C GLU A 19 -1.79 -10.65 8.12
N GLY A 20 -2.86 -11.42 8.33
CA GLY A 20 -4.16 -10.88 8.77
C GLY A 20 -5.11 -10.49 7.64
N LEU A 21 -4.66 -10.35 6.38
CA LEU A 21 -5.55 -10.02 5.25
C LEU A 21 -6.67 -11.05 5.08
N ALA A 22 -6.39 -12.34 5.28
CA ALA A 22 -7.40 -13.40 5.23
C ALA A 22 -8.52 -13.17 6.26
N SER A 23 -8.18 -12.78 7.49
CA SER A 23 -9.16 -12.48 8.53
C SER A 23 -10.03 -11.26 8.19
N TYR A 24 -9.45 -10.22 7.58
CA TYR A 24 -10.23 -9.08 7.06
C TYR A 24 -11.19 -9.50 5.95
N TRP A 25 -10.74 -10.38 5.06
CA TRP A 25 -11.57 -10.90 3.98
C TRP A 25 -12.75 -11.71 4.52
N ASP A 26 -12.53 -12.59 5.50
CA ASP A 26 -13.57 -13.38 6.15
C ASP A 26 -14.59 -12.50 6.87
N ALA A 27 -14.11 -11.48 7.59
CA ALA A 27 -14.99 -10.50 8.24
C ALA A 27 -15.82 -9.71 7.23
N PHE A 28 -15.20 -9.30 6.11
CA PHE A 28 -15.91 -8.65 5.00
C PHE A 28 -17.00 -9.55 4.42
N LEU A 29 -16.69 -10.81 4.10
CA LEU A 29 -17.67 -11.76 3.58
C LEU A 29 -18.84 -11.97 4.54
N THR A 30 -18.56 -12.02 5.85
CA THR A 30 -19.59 -12.10 6.88
C THR A 30 -20.48 -10.86 6.90
N SER A 31 -19.90 -9.67 6.83
CA SER A 31 -20.66 -8.42 6.82
C SER A 31 -21.54 -8.25 5.57
N MET A 32 -21.12 -8.82 4.44
CA MET A 32 -21.81 -8.74 3.16
C MET A 32 -22.65 -9.99 2.84
N GLU A 33 -22.81 -10.89 3.77
CA GLU A 33 -23.42 -12.22 3.55
C GLU A 33 -24.81 -12.13 2.90
N VAL A 34 -25.64 -11.22 3.36
CA VAL A 34 -27.01 -11.05 2.83
C VAL A 34 -26.98 -10.58 1.37
N ASP A 35 -26.18 -9.57 1.03
CA ASP A 35 -26.06 -9.08 -0.35
C ASP A 35 -25.50 -10.16 -1.27
N ILE A 36 -24.46 -10.86 -0.81
CA ILE A 36 -23.84 -11.94 -1.58
C ILE A 36 -24.83 -13.07 -1.85
N ALA A 37 -25.55 -13.53 -0.83
CA ALA A 37 -26.53 -14.61 -0.97
C ALA A 37 -27.65 -14.24 -1.93
N LEU A 38 -28.24 -13.05 -1.79
CA LEU A 38 -29.28 -12.56 -2.69
C LEU A 38 -28.83 -12.52 -4.16
N ARG A 39 -27.61 -12.03 -4.41
CA ARG A 39 -27.09 -11.95 -5.79
C ARG A 39 -26.76 -13.32 -6.38
N ILE A 40 -26.35 -14.28 -5.56
CA ILE A 40 -26.15 -15.66 -6.02
C ILE A 40 -27.50 -16.26 -6.42
N GLU A 41 -28.53 -16.07 -5.59
CA GLU A 41 -29.87 -16.64 -5.82
C GLU A 41 -30.60 -15.97 -6.97
N ASP A 42 -30.64 -14.62 -7.00
CA ASP A 42 -31.44 -13.84 -7.96
C ASP A 42 -30.74 -13.66 -9.31
N GLU A 43 -29.43 -13.41 -9.28
CA GLU A 43 -28.65 -13.09 -10.49
C GLU A 43 -27.82 -14.28 -11.02
N GLY A 44 -27.79 -15.42 -10.31
CA GLY A 44 -27.02 -16.60 -10.72
C GLY A 44 -25.51 -16.38 -10.69
N ARG A 45 -25.01 -15.50 -9.81
CA ARG A 45 -23.57 -15.22 -9.69
C ARG A 45 -22.82 -16.40 -9.09
N LYS A 46 -21.55 -16.53 -9.49
CA LYS A 46 -20.64 -17.44 -8.79
C LYS A 46 -20.43 -16.93 -7.36
N ASP A 47 -20.29 -17.84 -6.40
CA ASP A 47 -19.97 -17.45 -5.03
C ASP A 47 -18.64 -16.67 -4.98
N LEU A 48 -18.69 -15.46 -4.44
CA LEU A 48 -17.55 -14.57 -4.31
C LEU A 48 -16.39 -15.22 -3.53
N ARG A 49 -16.73 -16.06 -2.53
CA ARG A 49 -15.74 -16.82 -1.76
C ARG A 49 -14.87 -17.71 -2.65
N SER A 50 -15.48 -18.33 -3.65
CA SER A 50 -14.79 -19.24 -4.58
C SER A 50 -13.90 -18.54 -5.61
N LEU A 51 -14.02 -17.22 -5.73
CA LEU A 51 -13.28 -16.43 -6.71
C LEU A 51 -12.01 -15.78 -6.14
N VAL A 52 -11.80 -15.82 -4.83
CA VAL A 52 -10.69 -15.11 -4.19
C VAL A 52 -9.76 -16.09 -3.48
N GLU A 53 -8.50 -16.08 -3.87
CA GLU A 53 -7.40 -16.73 -3.17
C GLU A 53 -6.53 -15.64 -2.53
N ILE A 54 -6.25 -15.76 -1.22
CA ILE A 54 -5.37 -14.84 -0.51
C ILE A 54 -4.02 -15.52 -0.27
N ARG A 55 -2.94 -14.84 -0.64
CA ARG A 55 -1.57 -15.27 -0.40
C ARG A 55 -0.87 -14.25 0.49
N THR A 56 -0.39 -14.71 1.62
CA THR A 56 0.43 -13.88 2.52
C THR A 56 1.80 -13.63 1.90
N ILE A 57 2.26 -12.37 1.98
CA ILE A 57 3.58 -11.98 1.51
C ILE A 57 4.56 -11.79 2.67
N ASP A 58 5.82 -11.90 2.35
CA ASP A 58 6.96 -11.47 3.17
C ASP A 58 8.03 -10.83 2.27
N ALA A 59 9.12 -10.35 2.85
CA ALA A 59 10.26 -9.85 2.09
C ALA A 59 10.80 -10.92 1.11
N GLY A 60 11.15 -10.50 -0.10
CA GLY A 60 11.59 -11.36 -1.18
C GLY A 60 10.61 -11.42 -2.34
N THR A 61 10.62 -12.49 -3.10
CA THR A 61 9.77 -12.66 -4.29
C THR A 61 8.32 -12.90 -3.89
N VAL A 62 7.44 -12.03 -4.36
CA VAL A 62 5.97 -12.13 -4.18
C VAL A 62 5.33 -12.82 -5.38
N HIS A 63 5.77 -12.48 -6.59
CA HIS A 63 5.25 -13.01 -7.84
C HIS A 63 6.34 -12.98 -8.91
N ASP A 64 6.42 -14.00 -9.73
CA ASP A 64 7.38 -14.07 -10.85
C ASP A 64 6.84 -14.97 -11.97
N GLU A 65 5.81 -14.52 -12.64
CA GLU A 65 5.15 -15.25 -13.72
C GLU A 65 4.67 -14.30 -14.82
N GLN A 66 4.49 -14.83 -16.03
CA GLN A 66 3.88 -14.14 -17.18
C GLN A 66 4.54 -12.81 -17.55
N GLY A 67 5.87 -12.67 -17.27
CA GLY A 67 6.60 -11.45 -17.59
C GLY A 67 6.41 -10.30 -16.60
N LEU A 68 5.79 -10.56 -15.46
CA LEU A 68 5.72 -9.68 -14.30
C LEU A 68 6.48 -10.31 -13.13
N SER A 69 7.47 -9.60 -12.61
CA SER A 69 8.13 -9.93 -11.35
C SER A 69 7.77 -8.89 -10.30
N VAL A 70 7.44 -9.34 -9.10
CA VAL A 70 7.16 -8.48 -7.94
C VAL A 70 7.99 -8.95 -6.76
N THR A 71 8.75 -8.03 -6.19
CA THR A 71 9.51 -8.27 -4.95
C THR A 71 9.06 -7.31 -3.87
N ALA A 72 9.13 -7.77 -2.61
CA ALA A 72 8.79 -6.98 -1.44
C ALA A 72 10.01 -6.77 -0.54
N MET A 73 10.08 -5.60 0.09
CA MET A 73 11.03 -5.27 1.15
C MET A 73 10.23 -4.79 2.36
N ARG A 74 10.56 -5.26 3.56
CA ARG A 74 9.94 -4.73 4.79
C ARG A 74 10.33 -3.28 5.00
N VAL A 75 9.35 -2.46 5.37
CA VAL A 75 9.52 -1.05 5.72
C VAL A 75 8.98 -0.77 7.13
N GLU A 76 9.25 0.40 7.66
CA GLU A 76 8.97 0.76 9.04
C GLU A 76 7.78 1.72 9.14
N HIS A 77 6.64 1.23 9.59
CA HIS A 77 5.44 2.05 9.84
C HIS A 77 4.81 1.68 11.21
N PRO A 78 5.51 1.95 12.33
CA PRO A 78 5.00 1.56 13.63
C PRO A 78 3.67 2.27 13.99
N PRO A 79 2.71 1.59 14.66
CA PRO A 79 2.88 0.29 15.34
C PRO A 79 2.71 -0.94 14.43
N LEU A 80 2.43 -0.78 13.16
CA LEU A 80 2.30 -1.90 12.22
C LEU A 80 3.68 -2.54 11.98
N ILE A 81 3.71 -3.86 11.85
CA ILE A 81 4.93 -4.65 11.65
C ILE A 81 5.02 -5.27 10.25
N ASP A 82 3.88 -5.49 9.60
CA ASP A 82 3.81 -6.07 8.27
C ASP A 82 3.54 -4.99 7.22
N CYS A 83 4.53 -4.14 7.02
CA CYS A 83 4.51 -3.06 6.02
C CYS A 83 5.59 -3.32 4.97
N PHE A 84 5.27 -3.06 3.71
CA PHE A 84 6.14 -3.44 2.60
C PHE A 84 6.24 -2.33 1.55
N ALA A 85 7.47 -2.09 1.09
CA ALA A 85 7.71 -1.54 -0.23
C ALA A 85 7.66 -2.66 -1.27
N LEU A 86 7.17 -2.34 -2.46
CA LEU A 86 7.05 -3.30 -3.56
C LEU A 86 7.80 -2.78 -4.79
N ARG A 87 8.56 -3.67 -5.44
CA ARG A 87 9.20 -3.43 -6.73
C ARG A 87 8.53 -4.29 -7.79
N PHE A 88 8.05 -3.67 -8.83
CA PHE A 88 7.41 -4.27 -9.98
C PHE A 88 8.34 -4.17 -11.18
N ALA A 89 8.59 -5.28 -11.87
CA ALA A 89 9.36 -5.31 -13.11
C ALA A 89 8.55 -5.99 -14.21
N ALA A 90 8.31 -5.30 -15.31
CA ALA A 90 7.59 -5.81 -16.48
C ALA A 90 7.98 -5.05 -17.74
N GLY A 91 8.11 -5.73 -18.87
CA GLY A 91 8.37 -5.11 -20.17
C GLY A 91 9.63 -4.26 -20.23
N GLY A 92 10.67 -4.57 -19.43
CA GLY A 92 11.90 -3.80 -19.34
C GLY A 92 11.76 -2.48 -18.57
N ARG A 93 10.69 -2.31 -17.80
CA ARG A 93 10.43 -1.18 -16.92
C ARG A 93 10.30 -1.62 -15.48
N GLU A 94 10.72 -0.74 -14.57
CA GLU A 94 10.70 -1.00 -13.14
C GLU A 94 10.08 0.16 -12.37
N VAL A 95 9.11 -0.17 -11.51
CA VAL A 95 8.45 0.78 -10.62
C VAL A 95 8.59 0.30 -9.19
N VAL A 96 8.99 1.20 -8.30
CA VAL A 96 9.03 0.93 -6.86
C VAL A 96 7.99 1.80 -6.16
N MET A 97 7.22 1.19 -5.27
CA MET A 97 6.27 1.86 -4.37
C MET A 97 6.75 1.69 -2.93
N SER A 98 6.93 2.80 -2.20
CA SER A 98 7.45 2.74 -0.83
C SER A 98 6.47 2.08 0.15
N GLY A 99 5.15 2.20 -0.09
CA GLY A 99 4.18 2.11 0.99
C GLY A 99 4.39 3.24 2.01
N ASP A 100 3.62 3.24 3.08
CA ASP A 100 3.82 4.19 4.18
C ASP A 100 5.01 3.71 5.03
N THR A 101 5.96 4.59 5.27
CA THR A 101 7.22 4.22 5.97
C THR A 101 7.90 5.42 6.63
N ALA A 102 8.49 5.20 7.78
CA ALA A 102 9.52 6.10 8.30
C ALA A 102 10.70 6.19 7.31
N TYR A 103 11.54 7.22 7.49
CA TYR A 103 12.76 7.36 6.69
C TYR A 103 13.65 6.13 6.79
N LEU A 104 13.75 5.38 5.71
CA LEU A 104 14.48 4.13 5.63
C LEU A 104 15.56 4.20 4.53
N PRO A 105 16.83 4.54 4.86
CA PRO A 105 17.91 4.67 3.88
C PRO A 105 18.16 3.43 3.00
N ALA A 106 17.82 2.23 3.51
CA ALA A 106 17.95 0.98 2.78
C ALA A 106 16.99 0.88 1.58
N LEU A 107 15.90 1.66 1.58
CA LEU A 107 14.97 1.73 0.45
C LEU A 107 15.67 2.24 -0.83
N ALA A 108 16.73 3.05 -0.70
CA ALA A 108 17.51 3.49 -1.85
C ALA A 108 18.19 2.33 -2.59
N ASP A 109 18.66 1.32 -1.86
CA ASP A 109 19.26 0.12 -2.49
C ASP A 109 18.18 -0.75 -3.14
N PHE A 110 17.02 -0.87 -2.52
CA PHE A 110 15.88 -1.59 -3.08
C PHE A 110 15.30 -0.92 -4.33
N ALA A 111 15.30 0.42 -4.38
CA ALA A 111 14.79 1.21 -5.51
C ALA A 111 15.85 1.50 -6.59
N ARG A 112 17.10 1.03 -6.41
CA ARG A 112 18.22 1.38 -7.29
C ARG A 112 17.91 1.19 -8.76
N GLY A 113 18.07 2.27 -9.54
CA GLY A 113 17.95 2.29 -10.98
C GLY A 113 16.52 2.10 -11.51
N ALA A 114 15.50 2.08 -10.66
CA ALA A 114 14.11 1.97 -11.11
C ALA A 114 13.73 3.16 -12.01
N ASP A 115 12.85 2.94 -13.00
CA ASP A 115 12.34 4.00 -13.86
C ASP A 115 11.50 5.01 -13.06
N LEU A 116 10.76 4.52 -12.06
CA LEU A 116 9.91 5.35 -11.19
C LEU A 116 9.98 4.87 -9.74
N LEU A 117 10.21 5.79 -8.83
CA LEU A 117 9.93 5.62 -7.41
C LEU A 117 8.66 6.41 -7.06
N LEU A 118 7.62 5.72 -6.62
CA LEU A 118 6.43 6.30 -6.02
C LEU A 118 6.59 6.23 -4.50
N HIS A 119 6.82 7.37 -3.85
CA HIS A 119 7.12 7.45 -2.42
C HIS A 119 6.07 8.26 -1.68
N GLU A 120 5.69 7.83 -0.47
CA GLU A 120 4.92 8.67 0.43
C GLU A 120 5.67 9.95 0.78
N ALA A 121 4.95 11.00 1.15
CA ALA A 121 5.61 12.25 1.52
C ALA A 121 4.84 13.04 2.57
N MET A 122 5.57 13.50 3.57
CA MET A 122 5.08 14.36 4.64
C MET A 122 5.73 15.73 4.55
N LEU A 123 4.93 16.80 4.68
CA LEU A 123 5.41 18.17 4.83
C LEU A 123 5.57 18.48 6.33
N GLY A 124 6.79 18.32 6.85
CA GLY A 124 7.07 18.44 8.28
C GLY A 124 6.68 19.80 8.88
N SER A 125 6.83 20.90 8.13
CA SER A 125 6.46 22.26 8.57
C SER A 125 4.94 22.45 8.76
N ALA A 126 4.11 21.63 8.12
CA ALA A 126 2.66 21.70 8.19
C ALA A 126 2.05 20.87 9.33
N LEU A 127 2.82 19.97 9.95
CA LEU A 127 2.32 19.07 10.99
C LEU A 127 1.73 19.77 12.20
N PRO A 128 2.30 20.88 12.74
CA PRO A 128 1.69 21.58 13.89
C PRO A 128 0.27 22.08 13.59
N ALA A 129 0.03 22.60 12.38
CA ALA A 129 -1.29 23.07 11.97
C ALA A 129 -2.27 21.90 11.79
N LEU A 130 -1.82 20.79 11.17
CA LEU A 130 -2.61 19.57 11.01
C LEU A 130 -3.05 19.01 12.37
N VAL A 131 -2.10 18.84 13.30
CA VAL A 131 -2.36 18.27 14.63
C VAL A 131 -3.31 19.17 15.43
N ALA A 132 -3.13 20.49 15.37
CA ALA A 132 -4.03 21.43 16.03
C ALA A 132 -5.48 21.35 15.50
N ARG A 133 -5.65 21.12 14.20
CA ARG A 133 -6.97 21.01 13.56
C ARG A 133 -7.68 19.71 13.90
N VAL A 134 -6.97 18.60 14.02
CA VAL A 134 -7.55 17.29 14.36
C VAL A 134 -8.09 17.24 15.80
N GLY A 135 -7.52 18.04 16.72
CA GLY A 135 -8.11 18.36 18.01
C GLY A 135 -8.19 17.24 19.05
N THR A 136 -7.42 16.14 18.86
CA THR A 136 -7.30 15.04 19.82
C THR A 136 -5.97 15.12 20.58
N ASP A 137 -5.50 14.04 21.17
CA ASP A 137 -4.19 13.98 21.87
C ASP A 137 -3.06 14.39 20.90
N ASN A 138 -2.75 15.68 20.88
CA ASN A 138 -1.84 16.29 19.92
C ASN A 138 -0.45 15.69 19.98
N ASP A 139 0.03 15.31 21.19
CA ASP A 139 1.36 14.74 21.34
C ASP A 139 1.46 13.32 20.74
N LYS A 140 0.42 12.50 20.92
CA LYS A 140 0.42 11.13 20.34
C LYS A 140 0.31 11.17 18.83
N LEU A 141 -0.54 12.03 18.27
CA LEU A 141 -0.65 12.16 16.83
C LEU A 141 0.65 12.67 16.21
N MET A 142 1.23 13.73 16.78
CA MET A 142 2.53 14.25 16.33
C MET A 142 3.63 13.19 16.37
N GLN A 143 3.74 12.45 17.47
CA GLN A 143 4.71 11.37 17.60
C GLN A 143 4.48 10.25 16.58
N HIS A 144 3.22 9.91 16.33
CA HIS A 144 2.88 8.92 15.30
C HIS A 144 3.35 9.38 13.92
N LEU A 145 2.98 10.57 13.50
CA LEU A 145 3.33 11.11 12.19
C LEU A 145 4.85 11.11 11.98
N VAL A 146 5.60 11.66 12.92
CA VAL A 146 7.07 11.79 12.81
C VAL A 146 7.79 10.45 12.78
N ARG A 147 7.32 9.44 13.54
CA ARG A 147 7.98 8.13 13.61
C ARG A 147 7.58 7.16 12.51
N SER A 148 6.49 7.46 11.78
CA SER A 148 5.87 6.49 10.87
C SER A 148 5.91 6.92 9.41
N HIS A 149 6.23 8.19 9.14
CA HIS A 149 6.21 8.74 7.78
C HIS A 149 7.52 9.44 7.42
N THR A 150 7.75 9.59 6.12
CA THR A 150 8.96 10.17 5.53
C THR A 150 8.68 11.61 5.05
N THR A 151 9.58 12.55 5.33
CA THR A 151 9.48 13.90 4.77
C THR A 151 9.71 13.91 3.26
N ALA A 152 9.13 14.89 2.55
CA ALA A 152 9.36 15.06 1.10
C ALA A 152 10.85 15.22 0.76
N GLU A 153 11.61 15.92 1.63
CA GLU A 153 13.05 16.09 1.48
C GLU A 153 13.81 14.75 1.62
N ASP A 154 13.40 13.90 2.55
CA ASP A 154 14.01 12.59 2.75
C ASP A 154 13.64 11.61 1.64
N ALA A 155 12.40 11.65 1.13
CA ALA A 155 11.99 10.92 -0.06
C ALA A 155 12.85 11.31 -1.28
N ALA A 156 13.12 12.61 -1.46
CA ALA A 156 14.01 13.10 -2.51
C ALA A 156 15.46 12.62 -2.32
N ARG A 157 15.97 12.54 -1.08
CA ARG A 157 17.31 11.97 -0.79
C ARG A 157 17.39 10.50 -1.14
N ILE A 158 16.34 9.71 -0.81
CA ILE A 158 16.25 8.29 -1.21
C ILE A 158 16.27 8.16 -2.72
N ALA A 159 15.45 8.94 -3.43
CA ALA A 159 15.37 8.91 -4.89
C ALA A 159 16.71 9.26 -5.56
N ALA A 160 17.37 10.30 -5.07
CA ALA A 160 18.69 10.71 -5.59
C ALA A 160 19.76 9.63 -5.34
N LYS A 161 19.78 9.01 -4.14
CA LYS A 161 20.72 7.93 -3.81
C LYS A 161 20.44 6.66 -4.62
N ALA A 162 19.18 6.39 -4.92
CA ALA A 162 18.74 5.25 -5.72
C ALA A 162 18.99 5.44 -7.22
N GLU A 163 19.29 6.66 -7.67
CA GLU A 163 19.47 6.99 -9.10
C GLU A 163 18.24 6.60 -9.94
N VAL A 164 17.03 6.84 -9.40
CA VAL A 164 15.79 6.54 -10.11
C VAL A 164 15.55 7.49 -11.28
N GLY A 165 14.88 7.03 -12.33
CA GLY A 165 14.54 7.84 -13.50
C GLY A 165 13.58 8.99 -13.18
N ALA A 166 12.64 8.75 -12.26
CA ALA A 166 11.68 9.75 -11.78
C ALA A 166 11.26 9.46 -10.33
N LEU A 167 10.92 10.53 -9.60
CA LEU A 167 10.24 10.46 -8.30
C LEU A 167 8.84 11.03 -8.44
N ALA A 168 7.83 10.28 -7.99
CA ALA A 168 6.49 10.79 -7.78
C ALA A 168 6.13 10.66 -6.30
N LEU A 169 5.47 11.68 -5.75
CA LEU A 169 5.02 11.67 -4.36
C LEU A 169 3.54 11.31 -4.28
N ASN A 170 3.21 10.45 -3.33
CA ASN A 170 1.83 10.06 -3.02
C ASN A 170 1.59 10.14 -1.50
N HIS A 171 0.42 9.73 -1.04
CA HIS A 171 0.08 9.73 0.39
C HIS A 171 0.55 11.01 1.10
N LEU A 172 0.17 12.16 0.53
CA LEU A 172 0.65 13.46 1.00
C LEU A 172 0.06 13.79 2.38
N ILE A 173 0.92 14.16 3.34
CA ILE A 173 0.52 14.53 4.70
C ILE A 173 0.99 15.96 4.98
N PRO A 174 0.05 16.92 5.17
CA PRO A 174 -1.40 16.79 4.95
C PRO A 174 -1.77 16.68 3.47
N SER A 175 -2.97 16.19 3.19
CA SER A 175 -3.49 16.01 1.83
C SER A 175 -4.26 17.22 1.29
N ASP A 176 -4.40 18.26 2.07
CA ASP A 176 -5.17 19.47 1.78
C ASP A 176 -4.31 20.73 1.97
N ASP A 177 -4.72 21.80 1.29
CA ASP A 177 -4.11 23.10 1.47
C ASP A 177 -4.33 23.57 2.93
N LEU A 178 -3.25 24.01 3.54
CA LEU A 178 -3.21 24.53 4.89
C LEU A 178 -3.20 26.06 4.92
N ASP A 179 -3.68 26.72 3.83
CA ASP A 179 -3.83 28.17 3.74
C ASP A 179 -4.92 28.72 4.66
#